data_3f109214806a67e176e1f8cfbe1e4578
#
_entry.id   3f109214806a67e176e1f8cfbe1e4578
#
_cell.length_a   1.000
_cell.length_b   1.000
_cell.length_c   1.000
_cell.angle_alpha   90.00
_cell.angle_beta   90.00
_cell.angle_gamma   90.00
#
_symmetry.space_group_name_H-M   'P 1'
#
loop_
_entity.id
_entity.type
_entity.pdbx_description
1 polymer ?
#
loop_
_entity_poly.entity_id
_entity_poly.type
_entity_poly.pdbx_seq_one_letter_code
_entity_poly.pdbx_strand_id
1 'polypeptide(L)'
;MADIQFLFRILSLFVCLSLGKAITAANNLLAAAIDTRRFHEASQSDEALFRRLCPDGRDFSPIMRRRLRKLGVEDTKKPEDLSVEQRSAFARLDIDDDTITWQRVLDTCDRHLRRVAIGTGPKETVKPPTGSQPKAPRIQHSRETGFDITVASEVMAVLALAKDLADLREKLGSMVVAYSKAKSPITADDLGCGGALTV
;
A
#
# COMPACT_ATOMS: atom_id res chain seq x y z
N MET A 1 21.72 2.71 42.88
CA MET A 1 22.24 2.40 41.51
C MET A 1 21.49 1.25 40.84
N ALA A 2 21.05 0.22 41.56
CA ALA A 2 20.26 -0.88 40.98
C ALA A 2 18.92 -0.44 40.38
N ASP A 3 18.22 0.51 41.00
CA ASP A 3 16.90 0.97 40.57
C ASP A 3 16.95 1.74 39.22
N ILE A 4 18.02 2.49 38.97
CA ILE A 4 18.17 3.25 37.71
C ILE A 4 18.43 2.30 36.53
N GLN A 5 19.22 1.25 36.73
CA GLN A 5 19.46 0.24 35.70
C GLN A 5 18.20 -0.58 35.43
N PHE A 6 17.40 -0.86 36.43
CA PHE A 6 16.13 -1.57 36.28
C PHE A 6 15.11 -0.71 35.52
N LEU A 7 14.98 0.57 35.85
CA LEU A 7 14.13 1.51 35.09
C LEU A 7 14.57 1.64 33.63
N PHE A 8 15.87 1.73 33.37
CA PHE A 8 16.42 1.80 32.01
C PHE A 8 16.09 0.54 31.19
N ARG A 9 16.15 -0.64 31.83
CA ARG A 9 15.78 -1.91 31.17
C ARG A 9 14.29 -1.97 30.86
N ILE A 10 13.42 -1.53 31.78
CA ILE A 10 11.96 -1.50 31.53
C ILE A 10 11.64 -0.51 30.42
N LEU A 11 12.23 0.69 30.44
CA LEU A 11 12.02 1.71 29.42
C LEU A 11 12.50 1.22 28.04
N SER A 12 13.66 0.60 27.97
CA SER A 12 14.22 0.02 26.75
C SER A 12 13.32 -1.10 26.19
N LEU A 13 12.81 -1.98 27.07
CA LEU A 13 11.88 -3.05 26.68
C LEU A 13 10.55 -2.46 26.17
N PHE A 14 10.04 -1.43 26.84
CA PHE A 14 8.79 -0.78 26.44
C PHE A 14 8.91 -0.08 25.10
N VAL A 15 10.02 0.62 24.85
CA VAL A 15 10.33 1.26 23.57
C VAL A 15 10.47 0.20 22.46
N CYS A 16 11.18 -0.89 22.72
CA CYS A 16 11.36 -1.97 21.77
C CYS A 16 10.04 -2.64 21.37
N LEU A 17 9.16 -2.92 22.36
CA LEU A 17 7.83 -3.49 22.13
C LEU A 17 6.91 -2.53 21.38
N SER A 18 6.95 -1.23 21.70
CA SER A 18 6.15 -0.22 21.01
C SER A 18 6.59 -0.04 19.57
N LEU A 19 7.90 -0.02 19.32
CA LEU A 19 8.49 0.09 17.99
C LEU A 19 8.11 -1.12 17.11
N GLY A 20 8.20 -2.34 17.64
CA GLY A 20 7.78 -3.55 16.92
C GLY A 20 6.32 -3.48 16.49
N LYS A 21 5.42 -3.03 17.36
CA LYS A 21 4.00 -2.86 17.05
C LYS A 21 3.76 -1.79 15.99
N ALA A 22 4.47 -0.68 16.04
CA ALA A 22 4.36 0.39 15.03
C ALA A 22 4.80 -0.12 13.65
N ILE A 23 5.92 -0.83 13.57
CA ILE A 23 6.43 -1.41 12.32
C ILE A 23 5.47 -2.47 11.77
N THR A 24 4.95 -3.35 12.64
CA THR A 24 3.93 -4.35 12.25
C THR A 24 2.70 -3.66 11.66
N ALA A 25 2.21 -2.61 12.32
CA ALA A 25 1.06 -1.84 11.84
C ALA A 25 1.34 -1.16 10.50
N ALA A 26 2.47 -0.48 10.35
CA ALA A 26 2.86 0.19 9.11
C ALA A 26 2.99 -0.80 7.94
N ASN A 27 3.71 -1.90 8.13
CA ASN A 27 3.89 -2.92 7.09
C ASN A 27 2.56 -3.56 6.68
N ASN A 28 1.70 -3.89 7.64
CA ASN A 28 0.42 -4.53 7.37
C ASN A 28 -0.61 -3.54 6.79
N LEU A 29 -0.53 -2.26 7.13
CA LEU A 29 -1.31 -1.20 6.48
C LEU A 29 -1.00 -1.15 4.98
N LEU A 30 0.28 -1.18 4.61
CA LEU A 30 0.69 -1.15 3.21
C LEU A 30 0.22 -2.41 2.47
N ALA A 31 0.35 -3.60 3.08
CA ALA A 31 -0.18 -4.84 2.52
C ALA A 31 -1.71 -4.78 2.29
N ALA A 32 -2.45 -4.23 3.26
CA ALA A 32 -3.90 -4.05 3.14
C ALA A 32 -4.27 -3.02 2.07
N ALA A 33 -3.47 -1.96 1.91
CA ALA A 33 -3.68 -0.94 0.87
C ALA A 33 -3.48 -1.52 -0.53
N ILE A 34 -2.49 -2.38 -0.75
CA ILE A 34 -2.29 -3.10 -2.02
C ILE A 34 -3.54 -3.92 -2.35
N ASP A 35 -4.01 -4.75 -1.43
CA ASP A 35 -5.16 -5.62 -1.65
C ASP A 35 -6.46 -4.84 -1.86
N THR A 36 -6.66 -3.77 -1.09
CA THR A 36 -7.81 -2.86 -1.25
C THR A 36 -7.77 -2.16 -2.61
N ARG A 37 -6.61 -1.73 -3.05
CA ARG A 37 -6.44 -1.08 -4.35
C ARG A 37 -6.78 -2.03 -5.50
N ARG A 38 -6.25 -3.24 -5.48
CA ARG A 38 -6.58 -4.31 -6.45
C ARG A 38 -8.08 -4.57 -6.51
N PHE A 39 -8.71 -4.73 -5.35
CA PHE A 39 -10.15 -4.96 -5.26
C PHE A 39 -10.97 -3.80 -5.82
N HIS A 40 -10.60 -2.55 -5.52
CA HIS A 40 -11.27 -1.38 -6.04
C HIS A 40 -11.11 -1.25 -7.55
N GLU A 41 -9.92 -1.48 -8.10
CA GLU A 41 -9.67 -1.44 -9.54
C GLU A 41 -10.44 -2.53 -10.29
N ALA A 42 -10.64 -3.70 -9.68
CA ALA A 42 -11.44 -4.78 -10.24
C ALA A 42 -12.95 -4.55 -10.16
N SER A 43 -13.42 -3.76 -9.18
CA SER A 43 -14.85 -3.63 -8.86
C SER A 43 -15.48 -2.29 -9.25
N GLN A 44 -14.68 -1.26 -9.57
CA GLN A 44 -15.15 0.12 -9.78
C GLN A 44 -14.75 0.66 -11.15
N SER A 45 -15.53 1.64 -11.64
CA SER A 45 -15.19 2.39 -12.85
C SER A 45 -14.06 3.39 -12.60
N ASP A 46 -13.35 3.77 -13.66
CA ASP A 46 -12.25 4.75 -13.62
C ASP A 46 -12.70 6.09 -13.02
N GLU A 47 -13.89 6.52 -13.37
CA GLU A 47 -14.46 7.75 -12.84
C GLU A 47 -14.72 7.68 -11.32
N ALA A 48 -15.21 6.54 -10.82
CA ALA A 48 -15.41 6.33 -9.39
C ALA A 48 -14.07 6.28 -8.63
N LEU A 49 -13.04 5.64 -9.24
CA LEU A 49 -11.69 5.62 -8.70
C LEU A 49 -11.06 7.01 -8.69
N PHE A 50 -11.19 7.77 -9.79
CA PHE A 50 -10.66 9.12 -9.90
C PHE A 50 -11.30 10.06 -8.85
N ARG A 51 -12.62 10.04 -8.70
CA ARG A 51 -13.33 10.87 -7.71
C ARG A 51 -12.91 10.57 -6.27
N ARG A 52 -12.53 9.32 -5.96
CA ARG A 52 -11.98 8.97 -4.64
C ARG A 52 -10.59 9.55 -4.40
N LEU A 53 -9.76 9.58 -5.43
CA LEU A 53 -8.41 10.14 -5.35
C LEU A 53 -8.44 11.66 -5.30
N CYS A 54 -9.32 12.27 -6.10
CA CYS A 54 -9.47 13.71 -6.24
C CYS A 54 -10.90 14.13 -5.88
N PRO A 55 -11.23 14.24 -4.59
CA PRO A 55 -12.52 14.79 -4.17
C PRO A 55 -12.68 16.23 -4.67
N ASP A 56 -13.90 16.58 -5.08
CA ASP A 56 -14.24 17.87 -5.69
C ASP A 56 -13.64 19.06 -4.93
N GLY A 57 -13.07 20.00 -5.69
CA GLY A 57 -12.52 21.26 -5.16
C GLY A 57 -11.15 21.15 -4.49
N ARG A 58 -10.45 20.02 -4.57
CA ARG A 58 -9.09 19.87 -4.04
C ARG A 58 -8.05 19.86 -5.16
N ASP A 59 -7.00 20.65 -4.97
CA ASP A 59 -5.82 20.62 -5.82
C ASP A 59 -5.02 19.32 -5.64
N PHE A 60 -4.23 18.98 -6.64
CA PHE A 60 -3.32 17.83 -6.55
C PHE A 60 -2.28 18.00 -5.46
N SER A 61 -2.14 16.99 -4.61
CA SER A 61 -1.06 16.89 -3.64
C SER A 61 0.31 16.77 -4.34
N PRO A 62 1.43 17.07 -3.65
CA PRO A 62 2.76 16.90 -4.23
C PRO A 62 3.03 15.48 -4.75
N ILE A 63 2.49 14.46 -4.06
CA ILE A 63 2.60 13.05 -4.45
C ILE A 63 1.81 12.79 -5.74
N MET A 64 0.59 13.30 -5.84
CA MET A 64 -0.25 13.19 -7.04
C MET A 64 0.41 13.86 -8.25
N ARG A 65 1.03 15.03 -8.06
CA ARG A 65 1.79 15.72 -9.13
C ARG A 65 3.01 14.91 -9.56
N ARG A 66 3.70 14.22 -8.63
CA ARG A 66 4.80 13.30 -8.96
C ARG A 66 4.31 12.16 -9.84
N ARG A 67 3.14 11.59 -9.52
CA ARG A 67 2.51 10.54 -10.32
C ARG A 67 2.07 11.03 -11.70
N LEU A 68 1.46 12.21 -11.80
CA LEU A 68 1.11 12.81 -13.09
C LEU A 68 2.33 13.01 -13.99
N ARG A 69 3.45 13.49 -13.44
CA ARG A 69 4.71 13.59 -14.18
C ARG A 69 5.24 12.24 -14.68
N LYS A 70 5.12 11.17 -13.89
CA LYS A 70 5.46 9.80 -14.34
C LYS A 70 4.59 9.36 -15.54
N LEU A 71 3.35 9.87 -15.63
CA LEU A 71 2.42 9.60 -16.74
C LEU A 71 2.59 10.56 -17.93
N GLY A 72 3.60 11.43 -17.90
CA GLY A 72 3.86 12.42 -18.96
C GLY A 72 2.88 13.59 -18.97
N VAL A 73 2.15 13.80 -17.89
CA VAL A 73 1.22 14.94 -17.74
C VAL A 73 1.93 16.02 -16.93
N GLU A 74 2.47 17.02 -17.63
CA GLU A 74 3.11 18.18 -17.01
C GLU A 74 2.13 19.34 -16.88
N ASP A 75 2.33 20.18 -15.86
CA ASP A 75 1.67 21.49 -15.63
C ASP A 75 0.15 21.49 -15.36
N THR A 76 -0.48 20.37 -15.12
CA THR A 76 -1.89 20.34 -14.73
C THR A 76 -2.03 20.65 -13.24
N LYS A 77 -2.67 21.78 -12.92
CA LYS A 77 -2.87 22.21 -11.52
C LYS A 77 -4.15 21.64 -10.90
N LYS A 78 -5.19 21.44 -11.72
CA LYS A 78 -6.52 21.03 -11.24
C LYS A 78 -6.96 19.70 -11.86
N PRO A 79 -7.74 18.91 -11.12
CA PRO A 79 -8.31 17.65 -11.62
C PRO A 79 -9.23 17.84 -12.83
N GLU A 80 -9.83 19.01 -12.98
CA GLU A 80 -10.76 19.36 -14.06
C GLU A 80 -10.07 19.47 -15.42
N ASP A 81 -8.77 19.83 -15.42
CA ASP A 81 -7.99 20.07 -16.63
C ASP A 81 -7.52 18.77 -17.32
N LEU A 82 -7.71 17.61 -16.67
CA LEU A 82 -7.32 16.30 -17.20
C LEU A 82 -8.31 15.79 -18.24
N SER A 83 -7.81 15.25 -19.35
CA SER A 83 -8.65 14.50 -20.31
C SER A 83 -9.20 13.21 -19.70
N VAL A 84 -10.19 12.61 -20.34
CA VAL A 84 -10.80 11.35 -19.87
C VAL A 84 -9.76 10.24 -19.82
N GLU A 85 -8.89 10.15 -20.83
CA GLU A 85 -7.80 9.15 -20.91
C GLU A 85 -6.76 9.37 -19.78
N GLN A 86 -6.40 10.62 -19.52
CA GLN A 86 -5.47 10.99 -18.45
C GLN A 86 -6.06 10.69 -17.07
N ARG A 87 -7.36 10.93 -16.86
CA ARG A 87 -8.06 10.56 -15.62
C ARG A 87 -8.08 9.06 -15.41
N SER A 88 -8.34 8.28 -16.44
CA SER A 88 -8.32 6.82 -16.40
C SER A 88 -6.91 6.30 -16.06
N ALA A 89 -5.88 6.78 -16.75
CA ALA A 89 -4.48 6.42 -16.49
C ALA A 89 -4.02 6.82 -15.07
N PHE A 90 -4.44 7.98 -14.58
CA PHE A 90 -4.15 8.42 -13.23
C PHE A 90 -4.94 7.62 -12.18
N ALA A 91 -6.18 7.24 -12.48
CA ALA A 91 -7.05 6.52 -11.57
C ALA A 91 -6.59 5.07 -11.35
N ARG A 92 -5.94 4.41 -12.30
CA ARG A 92 -5.50 3.02 -12.21
C ARG A 92 -3.99 2.89 -11.99
N LEU A 93 -3.62 1.91 -11.17
CA LEU A 93 -2.23 1.45 -11.03
C LEU A 93 -1.96 0.22 -11.90
N ASP A 94 -3.03 -0.49 -12.29
CA ASP A 94 -2.97 -1.72 -13.07
C ASP A 94 -1.95 -2.72 -12.52
N ILE A 95 -2.07 -3.01 -11.21
CA ILE A 95 -1.14 -3.89 -10.48
C ILE A 95 -1.14 -5.27 -11.13
N ASP A 96 0.05 -5.76 -11.44
CA ASP A 96 0.27 -7.14 -11.87
C ASP A 96 0.41 -8.03 -10.62
N ASP A 97 -0.58 -8.90 -10.42
CA ASP A 97 -0.69 -9.75 -9.22
C ASP A 97 0.52 -10.64 -8.98
N ASP A 98 1.14 -11.13 -10.06
CA ASP A 98 2.30 -12.01 -10.00
C ASP A 98 3.58 -11.27 -9.53
N THR A 99 3.55 -9.94 -9.52
CA THR A 99 4.68 -9.09 -9.13
C THR A 99 4.60 -8.57 -7.69
N ILE A 100 3.54 -8.89 -6.96
CA ILE A 100 3.38 -8.44 -5.58
C ILE A 100 4.30 -9.24 -4.67
N THR A 101 5.41 -8.64 -4.28
CA THR A 101 6.40 -9.23 -3.37
C THR A 101 6.13 -8.86 -1.91
N TRP A 102 5.27 -7.87 -1.66
CA TRP A 102 4.98 -7.37 -0.32
C TRP A 102 4.19 -8.38 0.51
N GLN A 103 4.79 -8.85 1.60
CA GLN A 103 4.16 -9.77 2.54
C GLN A 103 3.68 -9.03 3.79
N ARG A 104 2.78 -9.67 4.53
CA ARG A 104 2.40 -9.23 5.87
C ARG A 104 3.46 -9.65 6.88
N VAL A 105 3.41 -9.06 8.07
CA VAL A 105 4.34 -9.44 9.14
C VAL A 105 3.60 -9.73 10.46
N LEU A 106 4.23 -10.57 11.27
CA LEU A 106 3.85 -10.87 12.64
C LEU A 106 5.08 -10.77 13.55
N ASP A 107 4.83 -10.55 14.83
CA ASP A 107 5.90 -10.45 15.84
C ASP A 107 6.56 -11.81 16.16
N THR A 108 5.99 -12.91 15.65
CA THR A 108 6.50 -14.26 15.82
C THR A 108 6.75 -14.93 14.47
N CYS A 109 7.78 -15.79 14.39
CA CYS A 109 8.02 -16.62 13.22
C CYS A 109 7.11 -17.84 13.24
N ASP A 110 6.11 -17.87 12.35
CA ASP A 110 5.22 -19.03 12.19
C ASP A 110 5.34 -19.62 10.78
N ARG A 111 5.85 -20.84 10.70
CA ARG A 111 6.04 -21.54 9.41
C ARG A 111 4.74 -21.89 8.71
N HIS A 112 3.65 -22.04 9.45
CA HIS A 112 2.33 -22.36 8.87
C HIS A 112 1.70 -21.15 8.15
N LEU A 113 2.17 -19.92 8.44
CA LEU A 113 1.71 -18.68 7.83
C LEU A 113 2.57 -18.21 6.65
N ARG A 114 3.59 -18.97 6.27
CA ARG A 114 4.45 -18.62 5.12
C ARG A 114 3.74 -18.67 3.78
N ARG A 115 2.63 -19.41 3.72
CA ARG A 115 1.82 -19.51 2.52
C ARG A 115 0.35 -19.63 2.91
N VAL A 116 -0.40 -18.56 2.68
CA VAL A 116 -1.82 -18.46 3.02
C VAL A 116 -2.60 -17.86 1.86
N ALA A 117 -3.81 -18.35 1.64
CA ALA A 117 -4.75 -17.74 0.71
C ALA A 117 -5.54 -16.65 1.43
N ILE A 118 -5.54 -15.45 0.89
CA ILE A 118 -6.30 -14.29 1.38
C ILE A 118 -7.39 -13.89 0.39
N GLY A 119 -8.34 -13.07 0.82
CA GLY A 119 -9.47 -12.63 -0.02
C GLY A 119 -10.46 -13.75 -0.29
N THR A 120 -10.57 -14.75 0.58
CA THR A 120 -11.47 -15.90 0.43
C THR A 120 -12.84 -15.70 1.08
N GLY A 121 -13.08 -14.57 1.74
CA GLY A 121 -14.35 -14.27 2.39
C GLY A 121 -15.48 -14.00 1.38
N PRO A 122 -16.73 -14.10 1.81
CA PRO A 122 -17.88 -13.95 0.92
C PRO A 122 -18.08 -12.54 0.36
N LYS A 123 -17.44 -11.54 0.95
CA LYS A 123 -17.49 -10.13 0.51
C LYS A 123 -16.38 -9.76 -0.46
N GLU A 124 -15.31 -10.53 -0.53
CA GLU A 124 -14.14 -10.34 -1.39
C GLU A 124 -14.39 -10.93 -2.81
N THR A 125 -15.57 -10.67 -3.35
CA THR A 125 -15.99 -11.12 -4.68
C THR A 125 -16.27 -9.94 -5.58
N VAL A 126 -15.84 -10.04 -6.84
CA VAL A 126 -16.03 -9.02 -7.88
C VAL A 126 -17.10 -9.47 -8.86
N LYS A 127 -17.94 -8.56 -9.32
CA LYS A 127 -18.87 -8.83 -10.42
C LYS A 127 -18.05 -9.09 -11.71
N PRO A 128 -18.46 -10.04 -12.54
CA PRO A 128 -17.83 -10.25 -13.83
C PRO A 128 -17.94 -8.99 -14.70
N PRO A 129 -17.02 -8.80 -15.67
CA PRO A 129 -17.05 -7.65 -16.58
C PRO A 129 -18.41 -7.45 -17.26
N THR A 130 -18.71 -6.18 -17.56
CA THR A 130 -19.95 -5.79 -18.26
C THR A 130 -20.06 -6.54 -19.60
N GLY A 131 -21.19 -7.19 -19.84
CA GLY A 131 -21.41 -8.06 -21.03
C GLY A 131 -21.55 -9.54 -20.68
N SER A 132 -21.21 -9.96 -19.48
CA SER A 132 -21.52 -11.28 -18.95
C SER A 132 -23.02 -11.42 -18.68
N GLN A 133 -23.53 -12.65 -18.64
CA GLN A 133 -24.93 -12.89 -18.33
C GLN A 133 -25.33 -12.25 -16.98
N PRO A 134 -26.56 -11.72 -16.82
CA PRO A 134 -27.00 -11.02 -15.60
C PRO A 134 -26.91 -11.86 -14.32
N LYS A 135 -26.82 -13.18 -14.43
CA LYS A 135 -26.69 -14.15 -13.35
C LYS A 135 -25.31 -14.78 -13.25
N ALA A 136 -24.30 -14.24 -13.92
CA ALA A 136 -22.95 -14.79 -13.84
C ALA A 136 -22.45 -14.77 -12.37
N PRO A 137 -21.82 -15.86 -11.91
CA PRO A 137 -21.32 -15.93 -10.53
C PRO A 137 -20.26 -14.85 -10.30
N ARG A 138 -20.20 -14.33 -9.07
CA ARG A 138 -19.16 -13.41 -8.68
C ARG A 138 -17.81 -14.12 -8.65
N ILE A 139 -16.78 -13.46 -9.14
CA ILE A 139 -15.41 -13.99 -9.16
C ILE A 139 -14.76 -13.70 -7.81
N GLN A 140 -14.19 -14.73 -7.19
CA GLN A 140 -13.41 -14.56 -5.95
C GLN A 140 -12.12 -13.80 -6.26
N HIS A 141 -11.87 -12.73 -5.48
CA HIS A 141 -10.67 -11.89 -5.64
C HIS A 141 -9.58 -12.31 -4.64
N SER A 142 -9.21 -13.59 -4.70
CA SER A 142 -8.21 -14.17 -3.80
C SER A 142 -6.80 -14.14 -4.40
N ARG A 143 -5.79 -14.17 -3.55
CA ARG A 143 -4.40 -14.43 -3.90
C ARG A 143 -3.66 -15.17 -2.80
N GLU A 144 -2.53 -15.77 -3.12
CA GLU A 144 -1.60 -16.29 -2.12
C GLU A 144 -0.67 -15.19 -1.62
N THR A 145 -0.32 -15.25 -0.34
CA THR A 145 0.65 -14.37 0.32
C THR A 145 1.28 -15.12 1.50
N GLY A 146 2.18 -14.48 2.22
CA GLY A 146 2.77 -15.04 3.44
C GLY A 146 2.85 -14.00 4.55
N PHE A 147 3.30 -14.48 5.70
CA PHE A 147 3.64 -13.64 6.85
C PHE A 147 5.10 -13.88 7.19
N ASP A 148 5.87 -12.80 7.21
CA ASP A 148 7.24 -12.79 7.69
C ASP A 148 7.29 -12.32 9.15
N ILE A 149 8.46 -12.46 9.78
CA ILE A 149 8.66 -11.86 11.10
C ILE A 149 8.91 -10.35 10.95
N THR A 150 8.31 -9.54 11.83
CA THR A 150 8.35 -8.06 11.78
C THR A 150 9.78 -7.51 11.63
N VAL A 151 10.76 -8.10 12.32
CA VAL A 151 12.16 -7.66 12.28
C VAL A 151 12.84 -7.86 10.91
N ALA A 152 12.30 -8.73 10.06
CA ALA A 152 12.80 -8.96 8.71
C ALA A 152 12.08 -8.10 7.66
N SER A 153 11.19 -7.20 8.07
CA SER A 153 10.46 -6.33 7.14
C SER A 153 11.35 -5.25 6.52
N GLU A 154 11.02 -4.84 5.30
CA GLU A 154 11.66 -3.72 4.62
C GLU A 154 11.46 -2.40 5.41
N VAL A 155 10.29 -2.22 6.04
CA VAL A 155 10.00 -1.06 6.91
C VAL A 155 11.01 -0.98 8.06
N MET A 156 11.34 -2.12 8.68
CA MET A 156 12.35 -2.16 9.74
C MET A 156 13.75 -1.81 9.22
N ALA A 157 14.13 -2.32 8.05
CA ALA A 157 15.40 -2.01 7.42
C ALA A 157 15.51 -0.52 7.06
N VAL A 158 14.47 0.06 6.50
CA VAL A 158 14.40 1.50 6.18
C VAL A 158 14.52 2.35 7.44
N LEU A 159 13.82 1.99 8.52
CA LEU A 159 13.90 2.69 9.79
C LEU A 159 15.31 2.68 10.37
N ALA A 160 16.00 1.53 10.30
CA ALA A 160 17.37 1.39 10.80
C ALA A 160 18.40 2.21 9.99
N LEU A 161 18.11 2.51 8.73
CA LEU A 161 19.00 3.23 7.82
C LEU A 161 18.64 4.71 7.62
N ALA A 162 17.51 5.15 8.20
CA ALA A 162 17.07 6.54 8.08
C ALA A 162 17.91 7.47 8.97
N LYS A 163 18.25 8.64 8.44
CA LYS A 163 19.05 9.65 9.15
C LYS A 163 18.19 10.58 9.99
N ASP A 164 17.01 10.90 9.49
CA ASP A 164 16.02 11.78 10.12
C ASP A 164 14.61 11.44 9.62
N LEU A 165 13.60 12.15 10.13
CA LEU A 165 12.20 11.91 9.75
C LEU A 165 11.90 12.26 8.29
N ALA A 166 12.58 13.23 7.69
CA ALA A 166 12.39 13.59 6.29
C ALA A 166 12.93 12.50 5.37
N ASP A 167 14.14 12.00 5.65
CA ASP A 167 14.77 10.87 4.97
C ASP A 167 13.94 9.58 5.14
N LEU A 168 13.43 9.33 6.35
CA LEU A 168 12.52 8.22 6.62
C LEU A 168 11.27 8.28 5.74
N ARG A 169 10.64 9.47 5.70
CA ARG A 169 9.44 9.70 4.89
C ARG A 169 9.68 9.46 3.40
N GLU A 170 10.81 9.93 2.89
CA GLU A 170 11.18 9.75 1.49
C GLU A 170 11.44 8.27 1.16
N LYS A 171 12.22 7.59 1.97
CA LYS A 171 12.55 6.17 1.80
C LYS A 171 11.31 5.29 1.88
N LEU A 172 10.46 5.45 2.91
CA LEU A 172 9.22 4.69 3.06
C LEU A 172 8.26 4.93 1.88
N GLY A 173 8.17 6.18 1.40
CA GLY A 173 7.33 6.50 0.25
C GLY A 173 7.83 5.90 -1.06
N SER A 174 9.14 5.70 -1.20
CA SER A 174 9.78 5.17 -2.41
C SER A 174 9.88 3.64 -2.46
N MET A 175 9.53 2.92 -1.39
CA MET A 175 9.52 1.45 -1.39
C MET A 175 8.66 0.92 -2.53
N VAL A 176 9.22 0.02 -3.34
CA VAL A 176 8.51 -0.63 -4.45
C VAL A 176 7.78 -1.85 -3.93
N VAL A 177 6.47 -1.88 -4.10
CA VAL A 177 5.60 -2.94 -3.55
C VAL A 177 5.11 -3.93 -4.60
N ALA A 178 5.07 -3.51 -5.86
CA ALA A 178 4.63 -4.30 -7.01
C ALA A 178 5.05 -3.60 -8.30
N TYR A 179 4.75 -4.23 -9.42
CA TYR A 179 4.86 -3.61 -10.74
C TYR A 179 3.48 -3.55 -11.41
N SER A 180 3.28 -2.55 -12.26
CA SER A 180 2.12 -2.50 -13.12
C SER A 180 2.23 -3.54 -14.25
N LYS A 181 1.11 -3.83 -14.95
CA LYS A 181 1.12 -4.65 -16.16
C LYS A 181 2.03 -4.10 -17.25
N ALA A 182 2.26 -2.79 -17.26
CA ALA A 182 3.23 -2.10 -18.13
C ALA A 182 4.68 -2.19 -17.61
N LYS A 183 4.96 -2.98 -16.55
CA LYS A 183 6.28 -3.14 -15.91
C LYS A 183 6.86 -1.90 -15.25
N SER A 184 6.02 -0.90 -14.97
CA SER A 184 6.43 0.28 -14.19
C SER A 184 6.37 -0.02 -12.70
N PRO A 185 7.36 0.41 -11.87
CA PRO A 185 7.36 0.19 -10.44
C PRO A 185 6.26 1.00 -9.74
N ILE A 186 5.55 0.35 -8.84
CA ILE A 186 4.50 0.94 -8.00
C ILE A 186 5.06 1.09 -6.60
N THR A 187 5.02 2.31 -6.07
CA THR A 187 5.59 2.65 -4.76
C THR A 187 4.50 2.84 -3.70
N ALA A 188 4.90 2.87 -2.43
CA ALA A 188 4.01 3.20 -1.32
C ALA A 188 3.36 4.58 -1.47
N ASP A 189 4.05 5.55 -2.09
CA ASP A 189 3.49 6.86 -2.42
C ASP A 189 2.44 6.77 -3.53
N ASP A 190 2.61 5.91 -4.54
CA ASP A 190 1.61 5.70 -5.60
C ASP A 190 0.30 5.10 -5.03
N LEU A 191 0.39 4.34 -3.93
CA LEU A 191 -0.76 3.85 -3.16
C LEU A 191 -1.36 4.92 -2.22
N GLY A 192 -0.67 6.05 -2.02
CA GLY A 192 -1.08 7.09 -1.09
C GLY A 192 -0.79 6.81 0.38
N CYS A 193 -0.02 5.77 0.69
CA CYS A 193 0.26 5.32 2.06
C CYS A 193 1.52 5.92 2.68
N GLY A 194 2.46 6.44 1.90
CA GLY A 194 3.77 6.87 2.36
C GLY A 194 3.74 7.82 3.57
N GLY A 195 2.76 8.73 3.66
CA GLY A 195 2.58 9.60 4.84
C GLY A 195 2.17 8.83 6.09
N ALA A 196 1.26 7.88 5.96
CA ALA A 196 0.77 7.08 7.08
C ALA A 196 1.81 6.08 7.63
N LEU A 197 2.85 5.76 6.85
CA LEU A 197 3.94 4.88 7.29
C LEU A 197 4.92 5.58 8.22
N THR A 198 4.92 6.92 8.29
CA THR A 198 5.87 7.74 9.07
C THR A 198 5.29 8.32 10.34
N VAL A 199 4.03 8.08 10.64
CA VAL A 199 3.33 8.49 11.85
C VAL A 199 3.31 7.34 12.85
#